data_033cf1f1e92a46e70e078eb06b286e89
#
_entry.id   033cf1f1e92a46e70e078eb06b286e89
#
_cell.length_a   1.000
_cell.length_b   1.000
_cell.length_c   1.000
_cell.angle_alpha   90.00
_cell.angle_beta   90.00
_cell.angle_gamma   90.00
#
_symmetry.space_group_name_H-M   'P 1'
#
loop_
_entity.id
_entity.type
_entity.pdbx_description
1 polymer ?
#
loop_
_entity_poly.entity_id
_entity_poly.type
_entity_poly.pdbx_seq_one_letter_code
_entity_poly.pdbx_strand_id
1 'polypeptide(L)' 'MNQSVTYRQNAAECYEAARILSAPRQKAKLLAMAQSWILLADLAERNSHLDRIDETPPRRESHIH' A
#
# COMPACT_ATOMS: atom_id res chain seq x y z
N MET A 1 9.83 -9.49 4.80
CA MET A 1 9.16 -9.26 3.54
C MET A 1 8.37 -7.98 3.56
N ASN A 2 8.41 -7.23 2.49
CA ASN A 2 7.85 -5.88 2.47
C ASN A 2 6.44 -5.90 1.87
N GLN A 3 5.45 -5.61 2.73
CA GLN A 3 4.06 -5.60 2.27
C GLN A 3 3.81 -4.54 1.20
N SER A 4 4.52 -3.42 1.26
CA SER A 4 4.29 -2.36 0.29
C SER A 4 4.68 -2.82 -1.12
N VAL A 5 5.72 -3.66 -1.23
CA VAL A 5 6.10 -4.21 -2.52
C VAL A 5 4.98 -5.09 -3.07
N THR A 6 4.42 -5.95 -2.22
CA THR A 6 3.32 -6.82 -2.64
C THR A 6 2.12 -6.00 -3.09
N TYR A 7 1.78 -4.98 -2.33
CA TYR A 7 0.64 -4.12 -2.68
C TYR A 7 0.87 -3.41 -4.01
N ARG A 8 2.10 -2.93 -4.25
CA ARG A 8 2.40 -2.26 -5.51
C ARG A 8 2.37 -3.23 -6.68
N GLN A 9 2.80 -4.46 -6.46
CA GLN A 9 2.69 -5.47 -7.50
C GLN A 9 1.24 -5.78 -7.84
N ASN A 10 0.39 -5.85 -6.81
CA ASN A 10 -1.04 -6.06 -7.05
C ASN A 10 -1.63 -4.89 -7.82
N ALA A 11 -1.22 -3.67 -7.51
CA ALA A 11 -1.69 -2.50 -8.24
C ALA A 11 -1.28 -2.58 -9.71
N ALA A 12 -0.03 -2.98 -9.96
CA ALA A 12 0.47 -3.07 -11.32
C ALA A 12 -0.32 -4.10 -12.12
N GLU A 13 -0.64 -5.24 -11.48
CA GLU A 13 -1.44 -6.27 -12.15
C GLU A 13 -2.83 -5.76 -12.48
N CYS A 14 -3.43 -4.98 -11.58
CA CYS A 14 -4.73 -4.40 -11.85
C CYS A 14 -4.67 -3.43 -13.02
N TYR A 15 -3.63 -2.61 -13.09
CA TYR A 15 -3.46 -1.69 -14.22
C TYR A 15 -3.29 -2.45 -15.53
N GLU A 16 -2.48 -3.51 -15.51
CA GLU A 16 -2.29 -4.30 -16.72
C GLU A 16 -3.57 -4.95 -17.18
N ALA A 17 -4.34 -5.51 -16.24
CA ALA A 17 -5.63 -6.10 -16.59
C ALA A 17 -6.58 -5.05 -17.14
N ALA A 18 -6.56 -3.85 -16.57
CA ALA A 18 -7.43 -2.77 -17.04
C ALA A 18 -7.10 -2.37 -18.48
N ARG A 19 -5.81 -2.40 -18.84
CA ARG A 19 -5.41 -2.03 -20.20
C ARG A 19 -5.97 -2.98 -21.22
N ILE A 20 -6.13 -4.23 -20.87
CA ILE A 20 -6.58 -5.26 -21.79
C ILE A 20 -8.08 -5.22 -21.98
N LEU A 21 -8.81 -4.79 -20.94
CA LEU A 21 -10.27 -4.79 -20.98
C LEU A 21 -10.79 -3.67 -21.86
N SER A 22 -11.83 -4.00 -22.63
CA SER A 22 -12.51 -2.98 -23.43
C SER A 22 -13.79 -2.50 -22.76
N ALA A 23 -14.33 -3.25 -21.80
CA ALA A 23 -15.57 -2.85 -21.14
C ALA A 23 -15.30 -1.74 -20.13
N PRO A 24 -15.93 -0.56 -20.29
CA PRO A 24 -15.57 0.59 -19.44
C PRO A 24 -15.83 0.36 -17.96
N ARG A 25 -16.91 -0.34 -17.62
CA ARG A 25 -17.22 -0.58 -16.22
C ARG A 25 -16.19 -1.45 -15.53
N GLN A 26 -15.80 -2.51 -16.21
CA GLN A 26 -14.81 -3.43 -15.63
C GLN A 26 -13.46 -2.77 -15.54
N LYS A 27 -13.12 -1.98 -16.56
CA LYS A 27 -11.88 -1.22 -16.54
C LYS A 27 -11.85 -0.27 -15.35
N ALA A 28 -12.96 0.45 -15.11
CA ALA A 28 -13.03 1.38 -13.99
C ALA A 28 -12.88 0.67 -12.65
N LYS A 29 -13.48 -0.52 -12.52
CA LYS A 29 -13.34 -1.29 -11.28
C LYS A 29 -11.89 -1.67 -11.02
N LEU A 30 -11.19 -2.12 -12.05
CA LEU A 30 -9.80 -2.51 -11.88
C LEU A 30 -8.92 -1.31 -11.55
N LEU A 31 -9.19 -0.17 -12.16
CA LEU A 31 -8.43 1.03 -11.84
C LEU A 31 -8.67 1.47 -10.40
N ALA A 32 -9.91 1.36 -9.92
CA ALA A 32 -10.21 1.67 -8.54
C ALA A 32 -9.49 0.72 -7.59
N MET A 33 -9.44 -0.56 -7.93
CA MET A 33 -8.72 -1.54 -7.13
C MET A 33 -7.23 -1.23 -7.09
N ALA A 34 -6.66 -0.84 -8.24
CA ALA A 34 -5.25 -0.49 -8.29
C ALA A 34 -4.95 0.69 -7.38
N GLN A 35 -5.82 1.68 -7.36
CA GLN A 35 -5.63 2.83 -6.48
C GLN A 35 -5.70 2.44 -5.02
N SER A 36 -6.62 1.52 -4.69
CA SER A 36 -6.70 1.02 -3.31
C SER A 36 -5.43 0.32 -2.89
N TRP A 37 -4.86 -0.49 -3.78
CA TRP A 37 -3.60 -1.17 -3.48
C TRP A 37 -2.47 -0.17 -3.25
N ILE A 38 -2.45 0.91 -4.03
CA ILE A 38 -1.42 1.94 -3.86
C ILE A 38 -1.57 2.63 -2.52
N LEU A 39 -2.80 2.93 -2.12
CA LEU A 39 -3.03 3.51 -0.81
C LEU A 39 -2.55 2.59 0.31
N LEU A 40 -2.82 1.30 0.18
CA LEU A 40 -2.34 0.33 1.16
C LEU A 40 -0.81 0.30 1.19
N ALA A 41 -0.18 0.40 0.04
CA ALA A 41 1.27 0.43 -0.02
C ALA A 41 1.82 1.64 0.70
N ASP A 42 1.20 2.81 0.48
CA ASP A 42 1.63 4.02 1.16
C ASP A 42 1.49 3.89 2.67
N LEU A 43 0.37 3.31 3.13
CA LEU A 43 0.16 3.12 4.55
C LEU A 43 1.18 2.16 5.14
N ALA A 44 1.48 1.09 4.42
CA ALA A 44 2.45 0.13 4.89
C ALA A 44 3.84 0.76 5.01
N GLU A 45 4.20 1.60 4.06
CA GLU A 45 5.49 2.28 4.11
C GLU A 45 5.56 3.27 5.25
N ARG A 46 4.48 3.99 5.50
CA ARG A 46 4.43 4.91 6.63
C ARG A 46 4.52 4.16 7.95
N ASN A 47 3.80 3.07 8.05
CA ASN A 47 3.83 2.27 9.29
C ASN A 47 5.21 1.71 9.55
N SER A 48 5.90 1.26 8.51
CA SER A 48 7.26 0.77 8.66
C SER A 48 8.18 1.87 9.17
N HIS A 49 8.00 3.08 8.63
CA HIS A 49 8.80 4.20 9.05
C HIS A 49 8.55 4.54 10.52
N LEU A 50 7.29 4.55 10.92
CA LEU A 50 6.95 4.82 12.31
C LEU A 50 7.48 3.75 13.24
N ASP A 51 7.44 2.51 12.82
CA ASP A 51 7.99 1.42 13.64
C ASP A 51 9.47 1.62 13.89
N ARG A 52 10.20 2.05 12.88
CA ARG A 52 11.62 2.33 13.05
C ARG A 52 11.87 3.45 14.03
N ILE A 53 11.04 4.49 13.94
CA ILE A 53 11.18 5.61 14.84
C ILE A 53 10.95 5.16 16.27
N ASP A 54 9.95 4.33 16.47
CA ASP A 54 9.65 3.81 17.80
C ASP A 54 10.81 3.01 18.38
N GLU A 55 11.52 2.31 17.53
CA GLU A 55 12.62 1.48 17.99
C GLU A 55 13.82 2.28 18.44
N THR A 56 14.01 3.43 17.83
CA THR A 56 15.22 4.18 18.15
C THR A 56 15.20 4.80 19.51
N PRO A 57 14.16 5.43 19.98
CA PRO A 57 14.28 6.12 21.26
C PRO A 57 14.05 5.16 22.31
N PRO A 58 14.60 5.31 23.20
CA PRO A 58 14.14 4.62 24.35
C PRO A 58 13.07 5.43 24.98
N ARG A 59 12.55 5.66 24.75
CA ARG A 59 11.63 6.19 24.94
C ARG A 59 10.75 6.39 25.52
N ARG A 60 10.75 6.44 25.78
CA ARG A 60 9.82 6.59 26.05
C ARG A 60 9.18 6.34 26.63
N GLU A 61 9.09 6.30 27.08
CA GLU A 61 8.35 5.99 27.24
C GLU A 61 7.64 5.76 27.30
N SER A 62 7.58 5.78 27.98
CA SER A 62 6.72 5.50 27.83
C SER A 62 6.08 5.45 27.87
N HIS A 63 6.11 5.61 28.44
CA HIS A 63 5.30 5.50 28.18
C HIS A 63 4.72 5.84 28.22
N ILE A 64 4.70 6.10 28.64
CA ILE A 64 4.03 6.31 28.46
C ILE A 64 3.63 6.41 28.27
N HIS A 65 3.72 6.44 28.67
CA HIS A 65 3.22 6.40 28.18
C HIS A 65 2.85 6.41 28.07
#